data_a1a90ae0d330b9c7f02fcb29b9b08c81
#
_entry.id   a1a90ae0d330b9c7f02fcb29b9b08c81
#
_cell.length_a   1.000
_cell.length_b   1.000
_cell.length_c   1.000
_cell.angle_alpha   90.00
_cell.angle_beta   90.00
_cell.angle_gamma   90.00
#
_symmetry.space_group_name_H-M   'P 1'
#
loop_
_entity.id
_entity.type
_entity.pdbx_description
1 polymer ?
#
loop_
_entity_poly.entity_id
_entity_poly.type
_entity_poly.pdbx_seq_one_letter_code
_entity_poly.pdbx_strand_id
1 'polypeptide(L)'
;MATTIFGEHYISNQEYAKKLILAGLKQPTYRIEVDYIDFKVRGIGLSYFCNGERVSSGLFEKPGIYVLYENYPGADNCLYCGISGNSANNRIRRFMKGLCDCLRHDETHAAGTKARQFGVSFKNIHFKFLAEEDFPDKHNCILDDRYMDEYVASLLNTRFNKKVKQ
;
A
#
# COMPACT_ATOMS: atom_id res chain seq x y z
N MET A 1 -22.14 -8.27 -1.54
CA MET A 1 -23.56 -8.32 -1.15
C MET A 1 -23.76 -7.69 0.22
N ALA A 2 -24.80 -6.93 0.38
CA ALA A 2 -25.09 -6.31 1.67
C ALA A 2 -25.77 -7.31 2.63
N THR A 3 -25.45 -7.23 3.90
CA THR A 3 -26.01 -8.07 4.96
C THR A 3 -26.78 -7.20 5.93
N THR A 4 -27.97 -7.63 6.35
CA THR A 4 -28.75 -6.91 7.36
C THR A 4 -28.60 -7.61 8.71
N ILE A 5 -28.17 -6.84 9.73
CA ILE A 5 -28.03 -7.29 11.12
C ILE A 5 -28.78 -6.29 12.00
N PHE A 6 -29.75 -6.72 12.82
CA PHE A 6 -30.55 -5.85 13.69
C PHE A 6 -31.18 -4.65 12.96
N GLY A 7 -31.61 -4.85 11.70
CA GLY A 7 -32.20 -3.76 10.90
C GLY A 7 -31.20 -2.81 10.25
N GLU A 8 -29.93 -2.95 10.54
CA GLU A 8 -28.87 -2.17 9.90
C GLU A 8 -28.30 -2.92 8.70
N HIS A 9 -27.83 -2.14 7.72
CA HIS A 9 -27.35 -2.68 6.45
C HIS A 9 -25.84 -2.65 6.41
N TYR A 10 -25.21 -3.83 6.31
CA TYR A 10 -23.75 -3.96 6.25
C TYR A 10 -23.33 -4.59 4.92
N ILE A 11 -22.25 -4.07 4.35
CA ILE A 11 -21.65 -4.65 3.16
C ILE A 11 -20.58 -5.68 3.55
N SER A 12 -20.37 -6.69 2.71
CA SER A 12 -19.33 -7.69 2.93
C SER A 12 -17.94 -7.07 2.80
N ASN A 13 -16.92 -7.74 3.37
CA ASN A 13 -15.53 -7.30 3.24
C ASN A 13 -15.08 -7.22 1.78
N GLN A 14 -15.53 -8.17 0.94
CA GLN A 14 -15.21 -8.16 -0.49
C GLN A 14 -15.81 -6.95 -1.21
N GLU A 15 -17.07 -6.61 -0.93
CA GLU A 15 -17.70 -5.42 -1.50
C GLU A 15 -17.03 -4.15 -1.02
N TYR A 16 -16.65 -4.11 0.26
CA TYR A 16 -15.95 -2.99 0.81
C TYR A 16 -14.56 -2.81 0.19
N ALA A 17 -13.84 -3.91 -0.03
CA ALA A 17 -12.55 -3.88 -0.71
C ALA A 17 -12.69 -3.29 -2.12
N LYS A 18 -13.75 -3.63 -2.85
CA LYS A 18 -14.04 -3.03 -4.17
C LYS A 18 -14.25 -1.52 -4.08
N LYS A 19 -14.97 -1.05 -3.06
CA LYS A 19 -15.18 0.39 -2.84
C LYS A 19 -13.88 1.11 -2.53
N LEU A 20 -13.01 0.49 -1.71
CA LEU A 20 -11.68 1.04 -1.41
C LEU A 20 -10.82 1.14 -2.67
N ILE A 21 -10.83 0.12 -3.52
CA ILE A 21 -10.08 0.12 -4.78
C ILE A 21 -10.58 1.25 -5.69
N LEU A 22 -11.89 1.38 -5.87
CA LEU A 22 -12.45 2.44 -6.70
C LEU A 22 -12.08 3.83 -6.19
N ALA A 23 -12.16 4.03 -4.87
CA ALA A 23 -11.74 5.29 -4.26
C ALA A 23 -10.24 5.52 -4.41
N GLY A 24 -9.43 4.48 -4.25
CA GLY A 24 -7.98 4.54 -4.38
C GLY A 24 -7.53 4.86 -5.80
N LEU A 25 -8.20 4.31 -6.80
CA LEU A 25 -7.87 4.56 -8.21
C LEU A 25 -8.08 6.02 -8.62
N LYS A 26 -8.93 6.75 -7.91
CA LYS A 26 -9.15 8.19 -8.15
C LYS A 26 -8.07 9.06 -7.52
N GLN A 27 -7.21 8.50 -6.68
CA GLN A 27 -6.16 9.25 -6.01
C GLN A 27 -5.00 9.55 -6.96
N PRO A 28 -4.22 10.60 -6.71
CA PRO A 28 -3.03 10.90 -7.49
C PRO A 28 -2.03 9.74 -7.47
N THR A 29 -1.23 9.65 -8.54
CA THR A 29 -0.11 8.73 -8.61
C THR A 29 1.14 9.46 -8.17
N TYR A 30 1.88 8.87 -7.24
CA TYR A 30 3.15 9.40 -6.74
C TYR A 30 4.28 8.51 -7.21
N ARG A 31 5.44 9.12 -7.45
CA ARG A 31 6.67 8.40 -7.74
C ARG A 31 7.60 8.49 -6.53
N ILE A 32 8.26 7.38 -6.23
CA ILE A 32 9.27 7.32 -5.17
C ILE A 32 10.64 7.41 -5.81
N GLU A 33 11.48 8.30 -5.29
CA GLU A 33 12.88 8.38 -5.64
C GLU A 33 13.72 8.02 -4.41
N VAL A 34 14.67 7.11 -4.61
CA VAL A 34 15.63 6.75 -3.56
C VAL A 34 16.82 7.70 -3.70
N ASP A 35 16.93 8.66 -2.78
CA ASP A 35 17.95 9.69 -2.81
C ASP A 35 19.32 9.14 -2.42
N TYR A 36 19.34 8.25 -1.43
CA TYR A 36 20.55 7.58 -0.97
C TYR A 36 20.21 6.29 -0.23
N ILE A 37 21.18 5.38 -0.20
CA ILE A 37 21.15 4.17 0.61
C ILE A 37 22.40 4.17 1.47
N ASP A 38 22.22 4.12 2.79
CA ASP A 38 23.32 4.04 3.74
C ASP A 38 23.35 2.65 4.39
N PHE A 39 24.19 1.77 3.88
CA PHE A 39 24.27 0.39 4.37
C PHE A 39 24.90 0.28 5.76
N LYS A 40 25.66 1.28 6.18
CA LYS A 40 26.28 1.32 7.51
C LYS A 40 25.25 1.37 8.63
N VAL A 41 24.32 2.33 8.51
CA VAL A 41 23.26 2.55 9.51
C VAL A 41 21.95 1.89 9.10
N ARG A 42 21.91 1.24 7.95
CA ARG A 42 20.69 0.61 7.40
C ARG A 42 19.55 1.60 7.27
N GLY A 43 19.82 2.73 6.62
CA GLY A 43 18.87 3.78 6.36
C GLY A 43 18.79 4.15 4.89
N ILE A 44 17.67 4.70 4.48
CA ILE A 44 17.46 5.22 3.13
C ILE A 44 16.83 6.61 3.20
N GLY A 45 17.15 7.45 2.21
CA GLY A 45 16.45 8.70 1.97
C GLY A 45 15.48 8.54 0.81
N LEU A 46 14.24 8.96 1.00
CA LEU A 46 13.20 8.91 -0.02
C LEU A 46 12.67 10.30 -0.30
N SER A 47 12.36 10.56 -1.57
CA SER A 47 11.60 11.72 -2.02
C SER A 47 10.40 11.26 -2.81
N TYR A 48 9.30 12.01 -2.69
CA TYR A 48 8.04 11.70 -3.36
C TYR A 48 7.70 12.81 -4.35
N PHE A 49 7.22 12.41 -5.52
CA PHE A 49 6.88 13.33 -6.61
C PHE A 49 5.48 13.04 -7.15
N CYS A 50 4.76 14.10 -7.50
CA CYS A 50 3.48 14.02 -8.19
C CYS A 50 3.53 14.96 -9.38
N ASN A 51 3.30 14.44 -10.59
CA ASN A 51 3.36 15.21 -11.83
C ASN A 51 4.68 16.01 -11.98
N GLY A 52 5.80 15.42 -11.55
CA GLY A 52 7.11 16.02 -11.62
C GLY A 52 7.45 17.01 -10.49
N GLU A 53 6.52 17.27 -9.59
CA GLU A 53 6.73 18.18 -8.46
C GLU A 53 6.93 17.40 -7.17
N ARG A 54 7.90 17.83 -6.37
CA ARG A 54 8.17 17.22 -5.07
C ARG A 54 7.02 17.49 -4.10
N VAL A 55 6.58 16.44 -3.40
CA VAL A 55 5.56 16.54 -2.36
C VAL A 55 6.13 16.14 -1.01
N SER A 56 5.54 16.64 0.07
CA SER A 56 5.97 16.31 1.42
C SER A 56 5.57 14.89 1.79
N SER A 57 6.48 14.15 2.45
CA SER A 57 6.18 12.85 3.03
C SER A 57 5.10 12.93 4.12
N GLY A 58 4.88 14.11 4.69
CA GLY A 58 3.83 14.36 5.67
C GLY A 58 2.43 14.04 5.16
N LEU A 59 2.20 14.08 3.85
CA LEU A 59 0.94 13.67 3.24
C LEU A 59 0.59 12.21 3.55
N PHE A 60 1.60 11.39 3.79
CA PHE A 60 1.45 9.94 3.99
C PHE A 60 1.70 9.51 5.43
N GLU A 61 1.96 10.45 6.33
CA GLU A 61 2.16 10.18 7.76
C GLU A 61 0.83 10.17 8.50
N LYS A 62 -0.07 9.34 8.01
CA LYS A 62 -1.39 9.11 8.58
C LYS A 62 -1.88 7.73 8.18
N PRO A 63 -2.90 7.20 8.87
CA PRO A 63 -3.42 5.89 8.54
C PRO A 63 -4.09 5.89 7.16
N GLY A 64 -4.00 4.76 6.49
CA GLY A 64 -4.62 4.57 5.20
C GLY A 64 -4.11 3.35 4.48
N ILE A 65 -4.59 3.19 3.26
CA ILE A 65 -4.20 2.11 2.38
C ILE A 65 -3.29 2.67 1.28
N TYR A 66 -2.22 1.95 0.99
CA TYR A 66 -1.30 2.30 -0.09
C TYR A 66 -1.13 1.11 -1.02
N VAL A 67 -0.93 1.42 -2.30
CA VAL A 67 -0.72 0.41 -3.34
C VAL A 67 0.53 0.78 -4.12
N LEU A 68 1.48 -0.15 -4.19
CA LEU A 68 2.78 0.06 -4.84
C LEU A 68 2.80 -0.62 -6.20
N TYR A 69 3.41 0.06 -7.16
CA TYR A 69 3.50 -0.39 -8.55
C TYR A 69 4.95 -0.35 -9.03
N GLU A 70 5.32 -1.32 -9.86
CA GLU A 70 6.54 -1.25 -10.65
C GLU A 70 6.25 -0.47 -11.92
N ASN A 71 6.91 0.66 -12.11
CA ASN A 71 6.60 1.63 -13.16
C ASN A 71 5.25 2.33 -12.93
N TYR A 72 4.76 3.07 -13.90
CA TYR A 72 3.48 3.78 -13.81
C TYR A 72 2.33 2.78 -13.65
N PRO A 73 1.33 3.06 -12.81
CA PRO A 73 0.27 2.11 -12.52
C PRO A 73 -0.46 1.57 -13.75
N GLY A 74 -0.56 0.26 -13.82
CA GLY A 74 -1.29 -0.48 -14.83
C GLY A 74 -1.90 -1.74 -14.24
N ALA A 75 -2.56 -2.55 -15.08
CA ALA A 75 -3.28 -3.73 -14.63
C ALA A 75 -2.36 -4.86 -14.14
N ASP A 76 -1.14 -4.94 -14.70
CA ASP A 76 -0.26 -6.10 -14.52
C ASP A 76 0.98 -5.81 -13.67
N ASN A 77 1.12 -4.61 -13.14
CA ASN A 77 2.34 -4.19 -12.44
C ASN A 77 2.13 -3.79 -10.98
N CYS A 78 1.03 -4.21 -10.40
CA CYS A 78 0.76 -3.98 -8.99
C CYS A 78 1.60 -4.93 -8.13
N LEU A 79 2.48 -4.36 -7.31
CA LEU A 79 3.40 -5.14 -6.50
C LEU A 79 2.80 -5.56 -5.17
N TYR A 80 2.22 -4.61 -4.45
CA TYR A 80 1.85 -4.80 -3.06
C TYR A 80 0.85 -3.75 -2.63
N CYS A 81 -0.08 -4.12 -1.76
CA CYS A 81 -0.89 -3.15 -1.04
C CYS A 81 -0.77 -3.40 0.46
N GLY A 82 -0.84 -2.33 1.23
CA GLY A 82 -0.81 -2.41 2.68
C GLY A 82 -1.78 -1.42 3.29
N ILE A 83 -2.20 -1.75 4.50
CA ILE A 83 -3.03 -0.87 5.33
C ILE A 83 -2.25 -0.56 6.58
N SER A 84 -2.11 0.72 6.89
CA SER A 84 -1.49 1.17 8.13
C SER A 84 -2.53 1.82 9.02
N GLY A 85 -2.56 1.42 10.28
CA GLY A 85 -3.38 2.09 11.30
C GLY A 85 -2.74 3.35 11.86
N ASN A 86 -1.54 3.68 11.43
CA ASN A 86 -0.73 4.76 11.98
C ASN A 86 -0.15 5.67 10.89
N SER A 87 0.90 5.20 10.22
CA SER A 87 1.60 5.96 9.21
C SER A 87 1.85 5.09 7.98
N ALA A 88 1.21 5.44 6.88
CA ALA A 88 1.47 4.78 5.60
C ALA A 88 2.92 5.03 5.16
N ASN A 89 3.47 6.22 5.42
CA ASN A 89 4.85 6.56 5.08
C ASN A 89 5.85 5.58 5.70
N ASN A 90 5.67 5.23 6.98
CA ASN A 90 6.57 4.29 7.65
C ASN A 90 6.52 2.90 6.99
N ARG A 91 5.36 2.45 6.57
CA ARG A 91 5.19 1.16 5.90
C ARG A 91 5.78 1.16 4.49
N ILE A 92 5.56 2.23 3.74
CA ILE A 92 6.14 2.41 2.40
C ILE A 92 7.67 2.43 2.52
N ARG A 93 8.21 3.18 3.47
CA ARG A 93 9.64 3.25 3.73
C ARG A 93 10.21 1.87 4.04
N ARG A 94 9.52 1.07 4.84
CA ARG A 94 9.97 -0.27 5.20
C ARG A 94 9.98 -1.21 4.00
N PHE A 95 8.96 -1.14 3.15
CA PHE A 95 8.96 -1.86 1.88
C PHE A 95 10.18 -1.48 1.03
N MET A 96 10.43 -0.18 0.88
CA MET A 96 11.56 0.32 0.10
C MET A 96 12.91 -0.11 0.69
N LYS A 97 13.04 -0.14 2.02
CA LYS A 97 14.25 -0.66 2.69
C LYS A 97 14.46 -2.14 2.36
N GLY A 98 13.40 -2.94 2.36
CA GLY A 98 13.48 -4.34 1.94
C GLY A 98 13.89 -4.49 0.48
N LEU A 99 13.34 -3.66 -0.38
CA LEU A 99 13.66 -3.65 -1.81
C LEU A 99 15.10 -3.22 -2.08
N CYS A 100 15.65 -2.31 -1.27
CA CYS A 100 17.04 -1.83 -1.37
C CYS A 100 18.05 -2.66 -0.58
N ASP A 101 17.64 -3.76 0.04
CA ASP A 101 18.47 -4.57 0.93
C ASP A 101 19.07 -3.75 2.08
N CYS A 102 18.27 -2.92 2.71
CA CYS A 102 18.70 -1.96 3.73
C CYS A 102 17.88 -2.05 5.02
N LEU A 103 17.21 -3.17 5.27
CA LEU A 103 16.52 -3.41 6.54
C LEU A 103 17.54 -3.62 7.66
N ARG A 104 17.28 -3.02 8.82
CA ARG A 104 18.01 -3.35 10.04
C ARG A 104 17.59 -4.74 10.49
N HIS A 105 18.44 -5.39 11.31
CA HIS A 105 18.17 -6.76 11.77
C HIS A 105 16.93 -6.87 12.67
N ASP A 106 16.46 -5.74 13.23
CA ASP A 106 15.21 -5.66 14.01
C ASP A 106 14.00 -5.29 13.15
N GLU A 107 14.19 -5.10 11.85
CA GLU A 107 13.13 -4.76 10.91
C GLU A 107 12.89 -5.91 9.94
N THR A 108 11.62 -6.11 9.58
CA THR A 108 11.23 -7.09 8.57
C THR A 108 10.18 -6.51 7.61
N HIS A 109 10.27 -6.87 6.36
CA HIS A 109 9.21 -6.64 5.39
C HIS A 109 9.29 -7.72 4.31
N ALA A 110 8.49 -8.78 4.48
CA ALA A 110 8.55 -9.96 3.61
C ALA A 110 8.32 -9.60 2.14
N ALA A 111 7.34 -8.73 1.85
CA ALA A 111 7.02 -8.36 0.48
C ALA A 111 8.15 -7.57 -0.19
N GLY A 112 8.75 -6.60 0.51
CA GLY A 112 9.88 -5.84 -0.02
C GLY A 112 11.09 -6.73 -0.32
N THR A 113 11.40 -7.63 0.59
CA THR A 113 12.49 -8.60 0.42
C THR A 113 12.22 -9.53 -0.77
N LYS A 114 11.02 -10.06 -0.90
CA LYS A 114 10.62 -10.90 -2.04
C LYS A 114 10.71 -10.15 -3.35
N ALA A 115 10.22 -8.92 -3.39
CA ALA A 115 10.29 -8.10 -4.60
C ALA A 115 11.74 -7.93 -5.07
N ARG A 116 12.66 -7.67 -4.14
CA ARG A 116 14.09 -7.60 -4.45
C ARG A 116 14.62 -8.92 -5.00
N GLN A 117 14.27 -10.04 -4.38
CA GLN A 117 14.70 -11.37 -4.81
C GLN A 117 14.18 -11.74 -6.19
N PHE A 118 13.01 -11.24 -6.57
CA PHE A 118 12.43 -11.43 -7.89
C PHE A 118 12.89 -10.40 -8.94
N GLY A 119 13.82 -9.54 -8.58
CA GLY A 119 14.45 -8.61 -9.53
C GLY A 119 13.72 -7.31 -9.76
N VAL A 120 12.79 -6.93 -8.90
CA VAL A 120 12.12 -5.62 -8.98
C VAL A 120 13.12 -4.52 -8.68
N SER A 121 13.20 -3.52 -9.55
CA SER A 121 14.10 -2.38 -9.38
C SER A 121 13.47 -1.34 -8.45
N PHE A 122 14.27 -0.79 -7.53
CA PHE A 122 13.83 0.31 -6.68
C PHE A 122 13.77 1.66 -7.43
N LYS A 123 14.24 1.72 -8.67
CA LYS A 123 14.42 2.99 -9.41
C LYS A 123 13.15 3.56 -10.01
N ASN A 124 12.08 2.78 -10.08
CA ASN A 124 10.86 3.23 -10.74
C ASN A 124 9.62 2.71 -10.03
N ILE A 125 9.51 3.03 -8.76
CA ILE A 125 8.36 2.65 -7.94
C ILE A 125 7.37 3.82 -7.87
N HIS A 126 6.12 3.50 -8.14
CA HIS A 126 5.00 4.43 -8.02
C HIS A 126 4.01 3.91 -6.99
N PHE A 127 3.19 4.80 -6.45
CA PHE A 127 2.14 4.37 -5.53
C PHE A 127 0.94 5.30 -5.58
N LYS A 128 -0.17 4.77 -5.10
CA LYS A 128 -1.38 5.52 -4.77
C LYS A 128 -1.66 5.35 -3.28
N PHE A 129 -2.25 6.37 -2.68
CA PHE A 129 -2.57 6.38 -1.26
C PHE A 129 -3.99 6.88 -1.05
N LEU A 130 -4.75 6.16 -0.24
CA LEU A 130 -6.08 6.58 0.21
C LEU A 130 -6.05 6.68 1.73
N ALA A 131 -6.19 7.90 2.25
CA ALA A 131 -6.22 8.13 3.70
C ALA A 131 -7.47 7.50 4.30
N GLU A 132 -7.36 6.98 5.54
CA GLU A 132 -8.48 6.38 6.25
C GLU A 132 -9.66 7.33 6.39
N GLU A 133 -9.39 8.62 6.60
CA GLU A 133 -10.42 9.65 6.67
C GLU A 133 -11.28 9.76 5.41
N ASP A 134 -10.73 9.31 4.26
CA ASP A 134 -11.40 9.34 2.96
C ASP A 134 -11.99 7.98 2.56
N PHE A 135 -11.99 7.00 3.45
CA PHE A 135 -12.60 5.70 3.18
C PHE A 135 -14.11 5.84 2.99
N PRO A 136 -14.67 5.27 1.91
CA PRO A 136 -16.12 5.34 1.66
C PRO A 136 -16.89 4.43 2.62
N ASP A 137 -18.08 4.85 3.00
CA ASP A 137 -19.12 4.04 3.69
C ASP A 137 -18.63 3.19 4.88
N LYS A 138 -17.59 3.62 5.59
CA LYS A 138 -16.99 2.81 6.66
C LYS A 138 -17.93 2.51 7.83
N HIS A 139 -19.04 3.25 7.94
CA HIS A 139 -20.06 2.98 8.96
C HIS A 139 -21.01 1.84 8.57
N ASN A 140 -20.97 1.41 7.32
CA ASN A 140 -21.88 0.40 6.75
C ASN A 140 -21.16 -0.92 6.46
N CYS A 141 -19.98 -1.16 7.01
CA CYS A 141 -19.26 -2.40 6.79
C CYS A 141 -18.94 -3.11 8.10
N ILE A 142 -18.94 -4.44 8.05
CA ILE A 142 -18.37 -5.27 9.10
C ILE A 142 -16.93 -5.51 8.68
N LEU A 143 -16.01 -4.75 9.27
CA LEU A 143 -14.62 -4.76 8.86
C LEU A 143 -13.75 -5.46 9.92
N ASP A 144 -13.02 -6.48 9.50
CA ASP A 144 -11.85 -6.93 10.23
C ASP A 144 -10.62 -6.35 9.53
N ASP A 145 -10.10 -5.25 10.06
CA ASP A 145 -9.00 -4.49 9.48
C ASP A 145 -7.74 -5.33 9.23
N ARG A 146 -7.56 -6.40 10.03
CA ARG A 146 -6.37 -7.24 9.93
C ARG A 146 -6.25 -7.98 8.60
N TYR A 147 -7.37 -8.17 7.91
CA TYR A 147 -7.41 -8.96 6.68
C TYR A 147 -7.83 -8.14 5.46
N MET A 148 -8.13 -6.86 5.63
CA MET A 148 -8.61 -6.03 4.52
C MET A 148 -7.58 -5.91 3.39
N ASP A 149 -6.30 -5.81 3.74
CA ASP A 149 -5.22 -5.77 2.77
C ASP A 149 -5.17 -7.05 1.91
N GLU A 150 -5.51 -8.21 2.47
CA GLU A 150 -5.56 -9.47 1.73
C GLU A 150 -6.72 -9.48 0.71
N TYR A 151 -7.89 -8.94 1.08
CA TYR A 151 -9.01 -8.81 0.15
C TYR A 151 -8.69 -7.85 -1.00
N VAL A 152 -8.12 -6.70 -0.68
CA VAL A 152 -7.71 -5.72 -1.68
C VAL A 152 -6.63 -6.31 -2.60
N ALA A 153 -5.65 -7.01 -2.03
CA ALA A 153 -4.58 -7.65 -2.78
C ALA A 153 -5.11 -8.70 -3.76
N SER A 154 -6.11 -9.48 -3.34
CA SER A 154 -6.72 -10.50 -4.20
C SER A 154 -7.42 -9.86 -5.40
N LEU A 155 -8.15 -8.77 -5.19
CA LEU A 155 -8.85 -8.07 -6.25
C LEU A 155 -7.90 -7.32 -7.20
N LEU A 156 -6.82 -6.76 -6.67
CA LEU A 156 -5.79 -6.06 -7.48
C LEU A 156 -4.80 -7.01 -8.13
N ASN A 157 -4.80 -8.28 -7.74
CA ASN A 157 -3.86 -9.28 -8.19
C ASN A 157 -2.40 -8.86 -7.97
N THR A 158 -2.09 -8.41 -6.75
CA THR A 158 -0.74 -8.00 -6.37
C THR A 158 0.23 -9.18 -6.41
N ARG A 159 1.51 -8.91 -6.70
CA ARG A 159 2.53 -9.94 -6.82
C ARG A 159 3.03 -10.48 -5.50
N PHE A 160 3.08 -9.65 -4.46
CA PHE A 160 3.83 -9.95 -3.23
C PHE A 160 2.99 -9.92 -1.95
N ASN A 161 1.69 -9.79 -2.05
CA ASN A 161 0.81 -9.92 -0.89
C ASN A 161 0.43 -11.38 -0.64
N LYS A 162 0.22 -11.70 0.63
CA LYS A 162 -0.60 -12.84 1.01
C LYS A 162 -2.04 -12.55 0.59
N LYS A 163 -2.67 -13.47 -0.10
CA LYS A 163 -4.02 -13.30 -0.63
C LYS A 163 -5.02 -14.21 0.09
N VAL A 164 -6.28 -13.80 0.06
CA VAL A 164 -7.37 -14.62 0.57
C VAL A 164 -7.45 -15.89 -0.26
N LYS A 165 -7.48 -17.04 0.40
CA LYS A 165 -7.70 -18.32 -0.26
C LYS A 165 -9.16 -18.42 -0.69
N GLN A 166 -9.34 -18.79 -1.93
CA GLN A 166 -10.66 -19.04 -2.50
C GLN A 166 -11.03 -20.51 -2.41
#